data_f1a401a62890b7f42c76b203d97130aa
#
_entry.id   f1a401a62890b7f42c76b203d97130aa
#
_cell.length_a   1.000
_cell.length_b   1.000
_cell.length_c   1.000
_cell.angle_alpha   90.00
_cell.angle_beta   90.00
_cell.angle_gamma   90.00
#
_symmetry.space_group_name_H-M   'P 1'
#
loop_
_entity.id
_entity.type
_entity.pdbx_description
1 polymer ?
#
loop_
_entity_poly.entity_id
_entity_poly.type
_entity_poly.pdbx_seq_one_letter_code
_entity_poly.pdbx_strand_id
1 'polypeptide(L)'
;MQAIKKRKGVNKMSNWTLKEKSVGDLTVKIEGKEWTDAVKKAFNKIAKNVSINGFRKGQAPKALIEKRVSDNERFITAVDDNANEWMRAALAAENLTPISQPQLDIKSIDANGVELVFTFAVMPEVKLGDYKGLEYNLEEVAVSDEEVEAELNRMRERYA
;
A
#
# COMPACT_ATOMS: atom_id res chain seq x y z
N MET A 1 5.43 17.81 -23.63
CA MET A 1 6.31 16.64 -23.38
C MET A 1 7.44 17.08 -22.47
N GLN A 2 7.32 16.87 -21.17
CA GLN A 2 8.41 17.16 -20.21
C GLN A 2 9.13 15.85 -19.91
N ALA A 3 10.40 15.79 -20.26
CA ALA A 3 11.27 14.66 -20.01
C ALA A 3 11.48 14.48 -18.49
N ILE A 4 11.01 13.39 -17.95
CA ILE A 4 11.27 12.98 -16.57
C ILE A 4 12.76 12.64 -16.49
N LYS A 5 13.52 13.50 -15.79
CA LYS A 5 14.93 13.30 -15.48
C LYS A 5 15.05 11.99 -14.66
N LYS A 6 15.52 10.91 -15.29
CA LYS A 6 15.95 9.69 -14.60
C LYS A 6 17.02 10.04 -13.56
N ARG A 7 16.64 10.06 -12.28
CA ARG A 7 17.62 10.11 -11.17
C ARG A 7 18.39 8.79 -11.17
N LYS A 8 19.67 8.88 -11.49
CA LYS A 8 20.64 7.77 -11.37
C LYS A 8 20.74 7.35 -9.90
N GLY A 9 20.64 6.06 -9.65
CA GLY A 9 21.29 5.39 -8.53
C GLY A 9 20.41 5.07 -7.33
N VAL A 10 19.49 4.13 -7.50
CA VAL A 10 19.13 3.23 -6.39
C VAL A 10 18.94 1.86 -7.00
N ASN A 11 19.80 0.92 -6.62
CA ASN A 11 19.60 -0.48 -6.94
C ASN A 11 18.47 -0.98 -6.02
N LYS A 12 17.25 -0.54 -6.30
CA LYS A 12 16.05 -0.96 -5.59
C LYS A 12 15.62 -2.27 -6.21
N MET A 13 15.92 -3.38 -5.56
CA MET A 13 15.22 -4.62 -5.84
C MET A 13 13.80 -4.48 -5.25
N SER A 14 12.90 -3.84 -6.01
CA SER A 14 11.47 -3.94 -5.77
C SER A 14 10.97 -5.20 -6.46
N ASN A 15 10.19 -6.01 -5.78
CA ASN A 15 9.56 -7.19 -6.35
C ASN A 15 8.06 -7.15 -6.02
N TRP A 16 7.24 -7.12 -7.07
CA TRP A 16 5.80 -7.19 -6.93
C TRP A 16 5.33 -8.62 -7.07
N THR A 17 4.57 -9.10 -6.10
CA THR A 17 3.95 -10.42 -6.12
C THR A 17 2.45 -10.28 -5.94
N LEU A 18 1.67 -10.58 -6.99
CA LEU A 18 0.22 -10.57 -6.92
C LEU A 18 -0.26 -11.78 -6.12
N LYS A 19 -1.08 -11.54 -5.11
CA LYS A 19 -1.85 -12.53 -4.36
C LYS A 19 -3.26 -12.67 -4.95
N GLU A 20 -4.22 -13.08 -4.19
CA GLU A 20 -5.60 -13.24 -4.64
C GLU A 20 -6.34 -11.92 -4.80
N LYS A 21 -7.28 -11.84 -5.74
CA LYS A 21 -8.27 -10.75 -5.90
C LYS A 21 -7.70 -9.34 -5.95
N SER A 22 -6.65 -9.13 -6.74
CA SER A 22 -6.03 -7.80 -6.92
C SER A 22 -5.23 -7.27 -5.72
N VAL A 23 -5.04 -8.04 -4.68
CA VAL A 23 -4.15 -7.72 -3.55
C VAL A 23 -2.78 -8.32 -3.82
N GLY A 24 -1.73 -7.56 -3.57
CA GLY A 24 -0.37 -8.05 -3.73
C GLY A 24 0.59 -7.42 -2.74
N ASP A 25 1.78 -8.01 -2.69
CA ASP A 25 2.89 -7.58 -1.86
C ASP A 25 3.98 -6.95 -2.71
N LEU A 26 4.35 -5.74 -2.35
CA LEU A 26 5.50 -5.05 -2.90
C LEU A 26 6.66 -5.13 -1.90
N THR A 27 7.63 -5.99 -2.19
CA THR A 27 8.83 -6.12 -1.38
C THR A 27 9.87 -5.11 -1.83
N VAL A 28 10.39 -4.32 -0.90
CA VAL A 28 11.40 -3.29 -1.15
C VAL A 28 12.59 -3.56 -0.26
N LYS A 29 13.77 -3.80 -0.88
CA LYS A 29 15.04 -3.93 -0.17
C LYS A 29 15.84 -2.65 -0.27
N ILE A 30 16.30 -2.14 0.87
CA ILE A 30 17.10 -0.94 0.98
C ILE A 30 18.39 -1.27 1.71
N GLU A 31 19.49 -1.10 1.02
CA GLU A 31 20.81 -1.48 1.51
C GLU A 31 21.85 -0.37 1.27
N GLY A 32 22.98 -0.49 1.93
CA GLY A 32 24.17 0.32 1.71
C GLY A 32 24.01 1.77 2.15
N LYS A 33 24.42 2.72 1.29
CA LYS A 33 24.53 4.14 1.65
C LYS A 33 23.19 4.79 1.98
N GLU A 34 22.13 4.43 1.26
CA GLU A 34 20.78 4.99 1.49
C GLU A 34 20.27 4.62 2.87
N TRP A 35 20.44 3.36 3.27
CA TRP A 35 20.08 2.90 4.61
C TRP A 35 20.91 3.58 5.71
N THR A 36 22.23 3.62 5.56
CA THR A 36 23.10 4.25 6.56
C THR A 36 22.83 5.74 6.74
N ASP A 37 22.48 6.46 5.67
CA ASP A 37 22.12 7.88 5.73
C ASP A 37 20.76 8.07 6.41
N ALA A 38 19.78 7.18 6.15
CA ALA A 38 18.50 7.18 6.82
C ALA A 38 18.63 6.96 8.33
N VAL A 39 19.41 5.95 8.74
CA VAL A 39 19.71 5.67 10.16
C VAL A 39 20.42 6.83 10.85
N LYS A 40 21.38 7.49 10.18
CA LYS A 40 22.06 8.68 10.72
C LYS A 40 21.09 9.85 10.92
N LYS A 41 20.18 10.09 9.97
CA LYS A 41 19.14 11.12 10.08
C LYS A 41 18.20 10.83 11.26
N ALA A 42 17.74 9.58 11.37
CA ALA A 42 16.89 9.12 12.47
C ALA A 42 17.59 9.31 13.83
N PHE A 43 18.84 8.91 13.93
CA PHE A 43 19.64 9.12 15.15
C PHE A 43 19.72 10.61 15.52
N ASN A 44 20.00 11.51 14.58
CA ASN A 44 20.06 12.95 14.82
C ASN A 44 18.70 13.52 15.26
N LYS A 45 17.59 12.97 14.77
CA LYS A 45 16.23 13.35 15.18
C LYS A 45 15.93 12.89 16.59
N ILE A 46 16.25 11.65 16.93
CA ILE A 46 16.10 11.11 18.27
C ILE A 46 16.98 11.88 19.25
N ALA A 47 18.25 12.13 18.90
CA ALA A 47 19.21 12.84 19.73
C ALA A 47 18.73 14.23 20.18
N LYS A 48 18.01 14.96 19.34
CA LYS A 48 17.40 16.26 19.68
C LYS A 48 16.29 16.15 20.72
N ASN A 49 15.66 14.97 20.84
CA ASN A 49 14.50 14.76 21.70
C ASN A 49 14.82 13.99 22.98
N VAL A 50 15.98 13.35 23.05
CA VAL A 50 16.39 12.58 24.24
C VAL A 50 16.74 13.52 25.39
N SER A 51 16.21 13.19 26.58
CA SER A 51 16.56 13.82 27.84
C SER A 51 17.50 12.91 28.61
N ILE A 52 18.65 13.44 29.02
CA ILE A 52 19.64 12.74 29.84
C ILE A 52 19.85 13.54 31.12
N ASN A 53 19.84 12.86 32.27
CA ASN A 53 20.05 13.51 33.56
C ASN A 53 21.36 14.31 33.57
N GLY A 54 21.29 15.56 33.97
CA GLY A 54 22.44 16.47 34.01
C GLY A 54 22.65 17.30 32.72
N PHE A 55 21.87 17.05 31.66
CA PHE A 55 21.97 17.80 30.43
C PHE A 55 20.60 18.35 29.97
N ARG A 56 20.61 19.53 29.36
CA ARG A 56 19.41 20.04 28.70
C ARG A 56 19.05 19.15 27.51
N LYS A 57 17.75 18.96 27.25
CA LYS A 57 17.21 18.18 26.14
C LYS A 57 17.95 18.49 24.83
N GLY A 58 18.49 17.46 24.20
CA GLY A 58 19.23 17.54 22.94
C GLY A 58 20.66 18.12 23.03
N GLN A 59 21.19 18.40 24.21
CA GLN A 59 22.54 18.97 24.41
C GLN A 59 23.55 17.97 25.01
N ALA A 60 23.16 16.74 25.21
CA ALA A 60 24.03 15.72 25.72
C ALA A 60 25.11 15.29 24.70
N PRO A 61 26.32 14.89 25.12
CA PRO A 61 27.35 14.35 24.25
C PRO A 61 26.85 13.10 23.51
N LYS A 62 27.22 12.96 22.22
CA LYS A 62 26.80 11.84 21.36
C LYS A 62 27.03 10.49 22.00
N ALA A 63 28.17 10.27 22.65
CA ALA A 63 28.52 9.02 23.32
C ALA A 63 27.52 8.60 24.42
N LEU A 64 26.91 9.54 25.11
CA LEU A 64 25.87 9.29 26.12
C LEU A 64 24.51 9.00 25.47
N ILE A 65 24.20 9.70 24.38
CA ILE A 65 22.98 9.48 23.61
C ILE A 65 23.03 8.08 22.97
N GLU A 66 24.17 7.67 22.38
CA GLU A 66 24.37 6.34 21.78
C GLU A 66 24.15 5.20 22.77
N LYS A 67 24.54 5.37 24.01
CA LYS A 67 24.30 4.38 25.07
C LYS A 67 22.84 4.29 25.50
N ARG A 68 22.10 5.38 25.32
CA ARG A 68 20.68 5.48 25.74
C ARG A 68 19.71 5.02 24.67
N VAL A 69 20.02 5.27 23.41
CA VAL A 69 19.18 4.95 22.26
C VAL A 69 19.56 3.58 21.72
N SER A 70 18.62 2.65 21.71
CA SER A 70 18.86 1.31 21.16
C SER A 70 18.97 1.36 19.63
N ASP A 71 19.70 0.40 19.05
CA ASP A 71 19.80 0.31 17.58
C ASP A 71 18.45 0.05 16.94
N ASN A 72 17.58 -0.76 17.57
CA ASN A 72 16.22 -1.00 17.10
C ASN A 72 15.39 0.31 17.02
N GLU A 73 15.49 1.18 18.01
CA GLU A 73 14.78 2.47 17.99
C GLU A 73 15.24 3.36 16.85
N ARG A 74 16.54 3.35 16.53
CA ARG A 74 17.10 4.08 15.38
C ARG A 74 16.58 3.52 14.06
N PHE A 75 16.53 2.20 13.94
CA PHE A 75 16.10 1.51 12.72
C PHE A 75 14.60 1.72 12.48
N ILE A 76 13.77 1.55 13.50
CA ILE A 76 12.32 1.78 13.39
C ILE A 76 12.05 3.24 13.00
N THR A 77 12.69 4.21 13.66
CA THR A 77 12.52 5.63 13.32
C THR A 77 13.01 5.94 11.90
N ALA A 78 14.07 5.28 11.43
CA ALA A 78 14.55 5.44 10.06
C ALA A 78 13.54 4.91 9.04
N VAL A 79 12.88 3.78 9.34
CA VAL A 79 11.80 3.22 8.51
C VAL A 79 10.60 4.15 8.50
N ASP A 80 10.10 4.57 9.66
CA ASP A 80 8.91 5.43 9.78
C ASP A 80 9.06 6.74 9.00
N ASP A 81 10.25 7.36 9.08
CA ASP A 81 10.53 8.64 8.41
C ASP A 81 10.66 8.50 6.87
N ASN A 82 11.09 7.36 6.36
CA ASN A 82 11.41 7.20 4.93
C ASN A 82 10.51 6.18 4.21
N ALA A 83 9.71 5.38 4.91
CA ALA A 83 8.86 4.34 4.31
C ALA A 83 7.99 4.87 3.16
N ASN A 84 7.37 6.04 3.34
CA ASN A 84 6.53 6.66 2.32
C ASN A 84 7.31 7.07 1.06
N GLU A 85 8.55 7.55 1.21
CA GLU A 85 9.41 7.92 0.08
C GLU A 85 9.84 6.68 -0.69
N TRP A 86 10.25 5.64 0.02
CA TRP A 86 10.66 4.36 -0.55
C TRP A 86 9.49 3.66 -1.26
N MET A 87 8.31 3.66 -0.65
CA MET A 87 7.10 3.12 -1.26
C MET A 87 6.76 3.84 -2.57
N ARG A 88 6.71 5.19 -2.57
CA ARG A 88 6.42 5.97 -3.78
C ARG A 88 7.41 5.71 -4.90
N ALA A 89 8.69 5.59 -4.56
CA ALA A 89 9.72 5.29 -5.53
C ALA A 89 9.59 3.87 -6.11
N ALA A 90 9.20 2.89 -5.29
CA ALA A 90 8.95 1.52 -5.72
C ALA A 90 7.68 1.41 -6.58
N LEU A 91 6.59 2.08 -6.19
CA LEU A 91 5.35 2.16 -6.99
C LEU A 91 5.61 2.77 -8.38
N ALA A 92 6.41 3.84 -8.44
CA ALA A 92 6.78 4.46 -9.71
C ALA A 92 7.68 3.55 -10.57
N ALA A 93 8.51 2.70 -9.97
CA ALA A 93 9.36 1.76 -10.69
C ALA A 93 8.55 0.62 -11.33
N GLU A 94 7.53 0.14 -10.63
CA GLU A 94 6.66 -0.97 -11.07
C GLU A 94 5.39 -0.49 -11.81
N ASN A 95 5.20 0.83 -11.99
CA ASN A 95 4.00 1.45 -12.58
C ASN A 95 2.69 0.99 -11.92
N LEU A 96 2.70 0.81 -10.61
CA LEU A 96 1.55 0.38 -9.83
C LEU A 96 0.75 1.56 -9.30
N THR A 97 -0.58 1.44 -9.35
CA THR A 97 -1.50 2.42 -8.76
C THR A 97 -2.28 1.76 -7.63
N PRO A 98 -1.96 2.04 -6.37
CA PRO A 98 -2.69 1.48 -5.24
C PRO A 98 -4.10 2.08 -5.16
N ILE A 99 -5.10 1.23 -4.88
CA ILE A 99 -6.50 1.64 -4.65
C ILE A 99 -6.78 1.72 -3.16
N SER A 100 -6.11 0.89 -2.36
CA SER A 100 -6.26 0.84 -0.91
C SER A 100 -5.04 1.45 -0.21
N GLN A 101 -5.23 1.80 1.07
CA GLN A 101 -4.12 2.23 1.92
C GLN A 101 -3.13 1.08 2.10
N PRO A 102 -1.85 1.26 1.79
CA PRO A 102 -0.83 0.22 1.96
C PRO A 102 -0.62 -0.12 3.43
N GLN A 103 -0.53 -1.41 3.72
CA GLN A 103 -0.09 -1.92 5.01
C GLN A 103 1.42 -2.17 4.94
N LEU A 104 2.16 -1.68 5.93
CA LEU A 104 3.60 -1.84 6.02
C LEU A 104 3.94 -2.95 7.01
N ASP A 105 4.65 -3.96 6.53
CA ASP A 105 5.27 -5.00 7.34
C ASP A 105 6.79 -4.98 7.18
N ILE A 106 7.51 -5.22 8.28
CA ILE A 106 8.96 -5.29 8.30
C ILE A 106 9.35 -6.77 8.33
N LYS A 107 9.91 -7.27 7.23
CA LYS A 107 10.34 -8.67 7.14
C LYS A 107 11.69 -8.91 7.82
N SER A 108 12.64 -8.03 7.58
CA SER A 108 13.95 -8.05 8.24
C SER A 108 14.48 -6.63 8.39
N ILE A 109 15.19 -6.39 9.47
CA ILE A 109 15.84 -5.12 9.76
C ILE A 109 17.20 -5.39 10.39
N ASP A 110 18.26 -4.94 9.70
CA ASP A 110 19.64 -5.16 10.07
C ASP A 110 20.48 -3.88 9.97
N ALA A 111 21.66 -3.89 10.51
CA ALA A 111 22.60 -2.78 10.39
C ALA A 111 22.98 -2.45 8.93
N ASN A 112 22.92 -3.43 8.04
CA ASN A 112 23.33 -3.32 6.63
C ASN A 112 22.17 -2.98 5.69
N GLY A 113 20.91 -3.21 6.11
CA GLY A 113 19.74 -2.97 5.28
C GLY A 113 18.42 -3.31 5.95
N VAL A 114 17.35 -3.02 5.24
CA VAL A 114 15.97 -3.34 5.63
C VAL A 114 15.20 -3.93 4.46
N GLU A 115 14.38 -4.93 4.73
CA GLU A 115 13.41 -5.50 3.80
C GLU A 115 12.01 -5.17 4.29
N LEU A 116 11.32 -4.32 3.52
CA LEU A 116 9.96 -3.86 3.77
C LEU A 116 9.00 -4.55 2.82
N VAL A 117 7.82 -4.89 3.32
CA VAL A 117 6.73 -5.45 2.52
C VAL A 117 5.53 -4.54 2.64
N PHE A 118 5.05 -4.04 1.51
CA PHE A 118 3.84 -3.23 1.42
C PHE A 118 2.74 -4.07 0.80
N THR A 119 1.69 -4.34 1.56
CA THR A 119 0.51 -5.08 1.09
C THR A 119 -0.59 -4.09 0.75
N PHE A 120 -1.07 -4.10 -0.49
CA PHE A 120 -2.14 -3.21 -0.96
C PHE A 120 -2.88 -3.82 -2.15
N ALA A 121 -4.09 -3.31 -2.41
CA ALA A 121 -4.85 -3.67 -3.60
C ALA A 121 -4.51 -2.75 -4.78
N VAL A 122 -4.41 -3.33 -5.96
CA VAL A 122 -4.23 -2.63 -7.23
C VAL A 122 -5.44 -2.82 -8.13
N MET A 123 -5.60 -1.94 -9.11
CA MET A 123 -6.65 -2.09 -10.11
C MET A 123 -6.39 -3.34 -10.95
N PRO A 124 -7.35 -4.27 -11.02
CA PRO A 124 -7.17 -5.49 -11.80
C PRO A 124 -7.15 -5.16 -13.30
N GLU A 125 -6.32 -5.87 -14.05
CA GLU A 125 -6.41 -5.87 -15.50
C GLU A 125 -7.61 -6.71 -15.93
N VAL A 126 -8.59 -6.07 -16.54
CA VAL A 126 -9.78 -6.74 -17.07
C VAL A 126 -9.53 -7.16 -18.51
N LYS A 127 -9.49 -8.44 -18.76
CA LYS A 127 -9.54 -9.00 -20.13
C LYS A 127 -11.00 -9.22 -20.48
N LEU A 128 -11.48 -8.49 -21.47
CA LEU A 128 -12.81 -8.70 -21.99
C LEU A 128 -12.85 -10.04 -22.74
N GLY A 129 -13.85 -10.86 -22.42
CA GLY A 129 -14.18 -12.05 -23.21
C GLY A 129 -14.95 -11.66 -24.48
N ASP A 130 -15.48 -12.64 -25.19
CA ASP A 130 -16.31 -12.43 -26.38
C ASP A 130 -17.67 -11.87 -25.94
N TYR A 131 -17.80 -10.54 -26.05
CA TYR A 131 -19.01 -9.82 -25.66
C TYR A 131 -19.90 -9.41 -26.84
N LYS A 132 -19.45 -9.72 -28.08
CA LYS A 132 -20.18 -9.49 -29.31
C LYS A 132 -20.81 -10.78 -29.78
N GLY A 133 -22.06 -10.70 -30.21
CA GLY A 133 -22.77 -11.87 -30.75
C GLY A 133 -23.32 -12.81 -29.68
N LEU A 134 -23.58 -12.30 -28.47
CA LEU A 134 -24.32 -13.07 -27.47
C LEU A 134 -25.73 -13.34 -27.99
N GLU A 135 -26.10 -14.61 -28.12
CA GLU A 135 -27.45 -15.03 -28.44
C GLU A 135 -28.32 -14.82 -27.18
N TYR A 136 -29.30 -13.95 -27.28
CA TYR A 136 -30.26 -13.73 -26.22
C TYR A 136 -31.60 -14.31 -26.66
N ASN A 137 -32.02 -15.40 -26.03
CA ASN A 137 -33.37 -15.94 -26.20
C ASN A 137 -34.32 -15.14 -25.31
N LEU A 138 -35.18 -14.35 -25.95
CA LEU A 138 -36.33 -13.75 -25.27
C LEU A 138 -37.29 -14.87 -24.93
N GLU A 139 -37.53 -15.11 -23.65
CA GLU A 139 -38.67 -15.93 -23.23
C GLU A 139 -39.95 -15.12 -23.53
N GLU A 140 -40.82 -15.70 -24.41
CA GLU A 140 -42.11 -15.12 -24.63
C GLU A 140 -42.96 -15.27 -23.36
N VAL A 141 -43.25 -14.19 -22.72
CA VAL A 141 -44.12 -14.16 -21.55
C VAL A 141 -45.55 -14.24 -22.06
N ALA A 142 -46.18 -15.43 -22.00
CA ALA A 142 -47.58 -15.61 -22.24
C ALA A 142 -48.36 -15.38 -20.94
N VAL A 143 -49.24 -14.41 -20.96
CA VAL A 143 -50.17 -14.18 -19.84
C VAL A 143 -51.34 -15.11 -20.00
N SER A 144 -51.64 -15.90 -18.98
CA SER A 144 -52.77 -16.83 -19.00
C SER A 144 -54.08 -16.09 -18.68
N ASP A 145 -55.23 -16.60 -19.24
CA ASP A 145 -56.54 -16.05 -18.94
C ASP A 145 -56.87 -16.10 -17.45
N GLU A 146 -56.35 -17.11 -16.75
CA GLU A 146 -56.46 -17.24 -15.28
C GLU A 146 -55.79 -16.09 -14.51
N GLU A 147 -54.62 -15.60 -14.96
CA GLU A 147 -53.93 -14.45 -14.38
C GLU A 147 -54.71 -13.15 -14.62
N VAL A 148 -55.32 -13.01 -15.80
CA VAL A 148 -56.13 -11.86 -16.10
C VAL A 148 -57.41 -11.84 -15.22
N GLU A 149 -58.07 -12.99 -15.05
CA GLU A 149 -59.23 -13.09 -14.17
C GLU A 149 -58.90 -12.84 -12.69
N ALA A 150 -57.76 -13.34 -12.24
CA ALA A 150 -57.30 -13.08 -10.87
C ALA A 150 -57.07 -11.59 -10.62
N GLU A 151 -56.47 -10.88 -11.56
CA GLU A 151 -56.28 -9.43 -11.42
C GLU A 151 -57.59 -8.64 -11.52
N LEU A 152 -58.53 -9.05 -12.39
CA LEU A 152 -59.85 -8.46 -12.43
C LEU A 152 -60.61 -8.65 -11.10
N ASN A 153 -60.53 -9.81 -10.48
CA ASN A 153 -61.14 -10.06 -9.19
C ASN A 153 -60.54 -9.20 -8.07
N ARG A 154 -59.19 -9.04 -8.04
CA ARG A 154 -58.54 -8.12 -7.12
C ARG A 154 -59.01 -6.68 -7.29
N MET A 155 -59.21 -6.24 -8.54
CA MET A 155 -59.74 -4.90 -8.78
C MET A 155 -61.19 -4.77 -8.28
N ARG A 156 -62.05 -5.79 -8.52
CA ARG A 156 -63.41 -5.79 -8.01
C ARG A 156 -63.50 -5.69 -6.50
N GLU A 157 -62.66 -6.49 -5.80
CA GLU A 157 -62.59 -6.47 -4.32
C GLU A 157 -62.11 -5.09 -3.78
N ARG A 158 -61.27 -4.38 -4.51
CA ARG A 158 -60.79 -3.06 -4.10
C ARG A 158 -61.85 -1.97 -4.22
N TYR A 159 -62.86 -2.16 -5.07
CA TYR A 159 -63.95 -1.19 -5.33
C TYR A 159 -65.31 -1.65 -4.79
N ALA A 160 -65.39 -2.76 -4.10
CA ALA A 160 -66.57 -3.23 -3.37
C ALA A 160 -66.55 -2.67 -1.94
#